data_0f512d7c53d04b3e0331b9e5e9a97b39
#
_entry.id   0f512d7c53d04b3e0331b9e5e9a97b39
#
_cell.length_a   1.000
_cell.length_b   1.000
_cell.length_c   1.000
_cell.angle_alpha   90.00
_cell.angle_beta   90.00
_cell.angle_gamma   90.00
#
_symmetry.space_group_name_H-M   'P 1'
#
loop_
_entity.id
_entity.type
_entity.pdbx_description
1 polymer ?
#
loop_
_entity_poly.entity_id
_entity_poly.type
_entity_poly.pdbx_seq_one_letter_code
_entity_poly.pdbx_strand_id
1 'polypeptide(L)'
;MTFGLACCAVEMMHLSTPRYDQDRLGIIFRASPRQSDVMIVAGTLTNKMAPALRQVYDQMPDPRWVVSMGSCANGGGYYHYSYSVTRGCDRIVPVDIYVPGCPPTSEALMVCSPVPPPFVRSLIGTQYGIFQLQKKMRHTQM
;
A
#
# COMPACT_ATOMS: atom_id res chain seq x y z
N MET A 1 -4.51 5.89 -6.73
CA MET A 1 -4.95 4.62 -7.36
C MET A 1 -4.95 3.51 -6.35
N THR A 2 -6.00 2.71 -6.29
CA THR A 2 -6.08 1.58 -5.37
C THR A 2 -6.19 0.29 -6.15
N PHE A 3 -5.36 -0.68 -5.80
CA PHE A 3 -5.41 -2.03 -6.34
C PHE A 3 -6.04 -2.96 -5.28
N GLY A 4 -7.36 -2.89 -5.17
CA GLY A 4 -8.13 -3.68 -4.22
C GLY A 4 -8.33 -5.09 -4.74
N LEU A 5 -7.58 -6.05 -4.21
CA LEU A 5 -7.56 -7.42 -4.68
C LEU A 5 -8.29 -8.39 -3.75
N ALA A 6 -8.38 -8.08 -2.46
CA ALA A 6 -8.99 -8.96 -1.45
C ALA A 6 -9.48 -8.16 -0.22
N CYS A 7 -9.53 -8.80 0.95
CA CYS A 7 -10.08 -8.25 2.19
C CYS A 7 -9.42 -6.93 2.64
N CYS A 8 -8.14 -6.71 2.38
CA CYS A 8 -7.48 -5.43 2.69
C CYS A 8 -8.13 -4.23 1.99
N ALA A 9 -8.75 -4.45 0.83
CA ALA A 9 -9.49 -3.40 0.13
C ALA A 9 -10.71 -2.92 0.93
N VAL A 10 -11.36 -3.78 1.68
CA VAL A 10 -12.51 -3.42 2.52
C VAL A 10 -12.06 -2.51 3.66
N GLU A 11 -10.96 -2.84 4.34
CA GLU A 11 -10.38 -1.97 5.36
C GLU A 11 -9.92 -0.62 4.79
N MET A 12 -9.38 -0.63 3.59
CA MET A 12 -9.03 0.60 2.88
C MET A 12 -10.26 1.46 2.55
N MET A 13 -11.42 0.85 2.23
CA MET A 13 -12.68 1.57 2.00
C MET A 13 -13.16 2.27 3.27
N HIS A 14 -12.90 1.71 4.45
CA HIS A 14 -13.27 2.32 5.72
C HIS A 14 -12.58 3.66 5.97
N LEU A 15 -11.44 3.94 5.33
CA LEU A 15 -10.79 5.26 5.41
C LEU A 15 -11.63 6.39 4.81
N SER A 16 -12.49 6.07 3.83
CA SER A 16 -13.38 7.05 3.20
C SER A 16 -14.67 7.27 3.99
N THR A 17 -14.91 6.47 5.01
CA THR A 17 -16.11 6.60 5.85
C THR A 17 -15.98 7.77 6.83
N PRO A 18 -17.10 8.30 7.35
CA PRO A 18 -17.09 9.49 8.21
C PRO A 18 -16.22 9.38 9.46
N ARG A 19 -15.97 8.16 9.96
CA ARG A 19 -15.13 7.94 11.15
C ARG A 19 -13.69 8.42 10.95
N TYR A 20 -13.11 8.13 9.78
CA TYR A 20 -11.70 8.43 9.47
C TYR A 20 -11.57 9.62 8.55
N ASP A 21 -12.51 9.77 7.61
CA ASP A 21 -12.64 10.89 6.69
C ASP A 21 -11.29 11.32 6.09
N GLN A 22 -10.72 10.45 5.25
CA GLN A 22 -9.44 10.72 4.60
C GLN A 22 -9.45 11.97 3.72
N ASP A 23 -10.64 12.43 3.26
CA ASP A 23 -10.76 13.61 2.43
C ASP A 23 -10.25 14.87 3.14
N ARG A 24 -10.41 14.97 4.46
CA ARG A 24 -9.84 16.05 5.27
C ARG A 24 -8.32 16.14 5.21
N LEU A 25 -7.66 15.00 4.87
CA LEU A 25 -6.20 14.91 4.72
C LEU A 25 -5.74 15.17 3.27
N GLY A 26 -6.67 15.51 2.38
CA GLY A 26 -6.38 15.74 0.97
C GLY A 26 -6.18 14.47 0.17
N ILE A 27 -6.70 13.33 0.62
CA ILE A 27 -6.56 12.03 -0.03
C ILE A 27 -7.86 11.68 -0.72
N ILE A 28 -7.82 11.60 -2.05
CA ILE A 28 -8.97 11.25 -2.88
C ILE A 28 -8.62 10.02 -3.71
N PHE A 29 -9.48 9.02 -3.69
CA PHE A 29 -9.33 7.86 -4.56
C PHE A 29 -9.65 8.21 -6.01
N ARG A 30 -8.73 7.89 -6.90
CA ARG A 30 -8.91 8.02 -8.35
C ARG A 30 -8.78 6.67 -9.03
N ALA A 31 -9.67 6.41 -9.99
CA ALA A 31 -9.67 5.17 -10.75
C ALA A 31 -8.58 5.15 -11.82
N SER A 32 -8.27 6.31 -12.42
CA SER A 32 -7.26 6.41 -13.47
C SER A 32 -5.85 6.45 -12.90
N PRO A 33 -4.92 5.59 -13.36
CA PRO A 33 -3.53 5.64 -12.95
C PRO A 33 -2.83 6.95 -13.35
N ARG A 34 -3.25 7.55 -14.45
CA ARG A 34 -2.69 8.84 -14.94
C ARG A 34 -3.04 10.04 -14.06
N GLN A 35 -4.01 9.89 -13.16
CA GLN A 35 -4.45 10.94 -12.23
C GLN A 35 -4.08 10.62 -10.79
N SER A 36 -3.17 9.69 -10.57
CA SER A 36 -2.84 9.18 -9.24
C SER A 36 -1.34 9.19 -9.02
N ASP A 37 -0.92 9.73 -7.88
CA ASP A 37 0.48 9.80 -7.48
C ASP A 37 0.90 8.63 -6.59
N VAL A 38 -0.06 8.00 -5.90
CA VAL A 38 0.16 6.89 -4.99
C VAL A 38 -0.63 5.67 -5.42
N MET A 39 0.03 4.51 -5.47
CA MET A 39 -0.60 3.20 -5.65
C MET A 39 -0.64 2.47 -4.31
N ILE A 40 -1.82 1.98 -3.94
CA ILE A 40 -1.99 1.09 -2.79
C ILE A 40 -2.34 -0.30 -3.29
N VAL A 41 -1.48 -1.26 -3.04
CA VAL A 41 -1.71 -2.68 -3.34
C VAL A 41 -2.32 -3.33 -2.10
N ALA A 42 -3.63 -3.59 -2.14
CA ALA A 42 -4.40 -4.04 -1.00
C ALA A 42 -5.00 -5.44 -1.25
N GLY A 43 -4.29 -6.46 -0.86
CA GLY A 43 -4.73 -7.85 -0.96
C GLY A 43 -3.73 -8.79 -1.58
N THR A 44 -4.21 -9.97 -1.97
CA THR A 44 -3.39 -11.06 -2.52
C THR A 44 -3.09 -10.84 -3.99
N LEU A 45 -1.82 -10.69 -4.33
CA LEU A 45 -1.38 -10.59 -5.72
C LEU A 45 -1.13 -11.99 -6.29
N THR A 46 -1.85 -12.34 -7.33
CA THR A 46 -1.63 -13.60 -8.06
C THR A 46 -0.64 -13.41 -9.20
N ASN A 47 0.02 -14.50 -9.59
CA ASN A 47 0.94 -14.50 -10.74
C ASN A 47 0.24 -14.03 -12.04
N LYS A 48 -1.05 -14.37 -12.19
CA LYS A 48 -1.85 -13.96 -13.35
C LYS A 48 -2.16 -12.45 -13.34
N MET A 49 -2.27 -11.85 -12.15
CA MET A 49 -2.55 -10.42 -12.00
C MET A 49 -1.28 -9.55 -11.98
N ALA A 50 -0.13 -10.13 -11.73
CA ALA A 50 1.15 -9.41 -11.63
C ALA A 50 1.48 -8.56 -12.88
N PRO A 51 1.32 -9.04 -14.12
CA PRO A 51 1.54 -8.21 -15.31
C PRO A 51 0.63 -6.99 -15.37
N ALA A 52 -0.65 -7.13 -15.00
CA ALA A 52 -1.59 -6.01 -14.96
C ALA A 52 -1.19 -4.96 -13.92
N LEU A 53 -0.72 -5.38 -12.75
CA LEU A 53 -0.19 -4.47 -11.73
C LEU A 53 0.99 -3.67 -12.28
N ARG A 54 1.91 -4.32 -12.97
CA ARG A 54 3.07 -3.66 -13.58
C ARG A 54 2.66 -2.65 -14.65
N GLN A 55 1.74 -3.01 -15.53
CA GLN A 55 1.23 -2.11 -16.57
C GLN A 55 0.59 -0.86 -15.96
N VAL A 56 -0.19 -1.01 -14.91
CA VAL A 56 -0.83 0.12 -14.23
C VAL A 56 0.21 1.02 -13.56
N TYR A 57 1.23 0.43 -12.93
CA TYR A 57 2.33 1.19 -12.34
C TYR A 57 3.09 2.02 -13.37
N ASP A 58 3.38 1.45 -14.53
CA ASP A 58 4.09 2.15 -15.61
C ASP A 58 3.27 3.31 -16.22
N GLN A 59 1.93 3.27 -16.09
CA GLN A 59 1.04 4.34 -16.55
C GLN A 59 0.92 5.51 -15.56
N MET A 60 1.43 5.36 -14.34
CA MET A 60 1.41 6.44 -13.36
C MET A 60 2.46 7.49 -13.69
N PRO A 61 2.13 8.80 -13.54
CA PRO A 61 3.10 9.87 -13.74
C PRO A 61 4.18 9.85 -12.65
N ASP A 62 5.34 10.38 -12.94
CA ASP A 62 6.38 10.67 -11.95
C ASP A 62 6.14 12.06 -11.33
N PRO A 63 6.33 12.25 -10.02
CA PRO A 63 6.75 11.27 -9.02
C PRO A 63 5.62 10.32 -8.59
N ARG A 64 5.95 9.06 -8.30
CA ARG A 64 4.99 8.01 -7.91
C ARG A 64 5.48 7.22 -6.71
N TRP A 65 4.55 6.78 -5.88
CA TRP A 65 4.84 6.01 -4.67
C TRP A 65 3.94 4.79 -4.58
N VAL A 66 4.45 3.73 -3.95
CA VAL A 66 3.74 2.46 -3.78
C VAL A 66 3.66 2.09 -2.31
N VAL A 67 2.44 1.81 -1.85
CA VAL A 67 2.15 1.29 -0.52
C VAL A 67 1.69 -0.17 -0.65
N SER A 68 2.40 -1.08 -0.02
CA SER A 68 2.02 -2.48 0.10
C SER A 68 1.22 -2.69 1.37
N MET A 69 -0.07 -3.01 1.25
CA MET A 69 -0.99 -3.16 2.37
C MET A 69 -1.33 -4.62 2.63
N GLY A 70 -0.98 -5.06 3.82
CA GLY A 70 -1.32 -6.38 4.35
C GLY A 70 -0.29 -7.45 4.03
N SER A 71 -0.33 -8.53 4.80
CA SER A 71 0.65 -9.62 4.73
C SER A 71 0.72 -10.29 3.36
N CYS A 72 -0.41 -10.38 2.65
CA CYS A 72 -0.45 -10.97 1.31
C CYS A 72 0.37 -10.14 0.30
N ALA A 73 0.18 -8.84 0.29
CA ALA A 73 0.94 -7.94 -0.59
C ALA A 73 2.40 -7.83 -0.17
N ASN A 74 2.68 -7.87 1.14
CA ASN A 74 4.04 -7.75 1.67
C ASN A 74 4.93 -8.94 1.34
N GLY A 75 4.39 -10.16 1.40
CA GLY A 75 5.22 -11.36 1.21
C GLY A 75 4.45 -12.64 0.91
N GLY A 76 3.20 -12.54 0.47
CA GLY A 76 2.33 -13.70 0.23
C GLY A 76 1.46 -14.09 1.43
N GLY A 77 1.85 -13.73 2.66
CA GLY A 77 1.08 -13.95 3.87
C GLY A 77 0.66 -15.39 4.08
N TYR A 78 -0.61 -15.62 4.36
CA TYR A 78 -1.17 -16.96 4.53
C TYR A 78 -1.02 -17.85 3.28
N TYR A 79 -0.97 -17.24 2.09
CA TYR A 79 -0.87 -17.92 0.80
C TYR A 79 0.57 -18.00 0.25
N HIS A 80 1.58 -17.79 1.09
CA HIS A 80 2.98 -17.74 0.68
C HIS A 80 3.43 -18.99 -0.11
N TYR A 81 2.95 -20.16 0.28
CA TYR A 81 3.29 -21.43 -0.38
C TYR A 81 2.31 -21.84 -1.48
N SER A 82 1.36 -21.00 -1.82
CA SER A 82 0.44 -21.27 -2.93
C SER A 82 1.16 -21.19 -4.27
N TYR A 83 0.81 -22.10 -5.18
CA TYR A 83 1.37 -22.16 -6.54
C TYR A 83 1.01 -20.95 -7.41
N SER A 84 -0.08 -20.24 -7.10
CA SER A 84 -0.62 -19.15 -7.92
C SER A 84 -0.33 -17.75 -7.40
N VAL A 85 0.24 -17.62 -6.21
CA VAL A 85 0.41 -16.33 -5.52
C VAL A 85 1.84 -15.83 -5.65
N THR A 86 1.97 -14.55 -5.99
CA THR A 86 3.25 -13.84 -5.97
C THR A 86 3.63 -13.53 -4.52
N ARG A 87 4.84 -13.90 -4.13
CA ARG A 87 5.36 -13.75 -2.78
C ARG A 87 5.86 -12.33 -2.52
N GLY A 88 4.93 -11.38 -2.51
CA GLY A 88 5.19 -9.96 -2.34
C GLY A 88 5.06 -9.17 -3.63
N CYS A 89 4.43 -7.99 -3.55
CA CYS A 89 4.31 -7.09 -4.69
C CYS A 89 5.62 -6.35 -5.02
N ASP A 90 6.58 -6.35 -4.10
CA ASP A 90 7.92 -5.81 -4.28
C ASP A 90 8.74 -6.54 -5.36
N ARG A 91 8.35 -7.74 -5.71
CA ARG A 91 8.93 -8.48 -6.84
C ARG A 91 8.53 -7.91 -8.22
N ILE A 92 7.45 -7.13 -8.25
CA ILE A 92 6.88 -6.60 -9.49
C ILE A 92 7.10 -5.08 -9.60
N VAL A 93 6.86 -4.35 -8.50
CA VAL A 93 6.98 -2.90 -8.43
C VAL A 93 7.78 -2.49 -7.20
N PRO A 94 8.55 -1.41 -7.24
CA PRO A 94 9.25 -0.91 -6.05
C PRO A 94 8.23 -0.45 -5.01
N VAL A 95 8.44 -0.83 -3.75
CA VAL A 95 7.56 -0.50 -2.64
C VAL A 95 8.24 0.52 -1.73
N ASP A 96 7.54 1.60 -1.43
CA ASP A 96 8.02 2.65 -0.54
C ASP A 96 7.64 2.42 0.92
N ILE A 97 6.44 1.88 1.15
CA ILE A 97 5.90 1.67 2.50
C ILE A 97 5.20 0.31 2.59
N TYR A 98 5.47 -0.40 3.68
CA TYR A 98 4.81 -1.66 4.01
C TYR A 98 3.89 -1.47 5.21
N VAL A 99 2.64 -1.94 5.08
CA VAL A 99 1.65 -1.93 6.16
C VAL A 99 1.40 -3.37 6.60
N PRO A 100 1.86 -3.80 7.78
CA PRO A 100 1.64 -5.15 8.27
C PRO A 100 0.23 -5.35 8.80
N GLY A 101 -0.27 -6.57 8.71
CA GLY A 101 -1.58 -6.99 9.21
C GLY A 101 -2.30 -7.93 8.26
N CYS A 102 -3.36 -8.58 8.74
CA CYS A 102 -4.16 -9.51 7.91
C CYS A 102 -5.63 -9.51 8.34
N PRO A 103 -6.43 -8.53 7.89
CA PRO A 103 -6.04 -7.26 7.30
C PRO A 103 -5.46 -6.29 8.34
N PRO A 104 -4.66 -5.30 7.95
CA PRO A 104 -4.33 -4.20 8.82
C PRO A 104 -5.58 -3.35 9.08
N THR A 105 -5.71 -2.80 10.26
CA THR A 105 -6.81 -1.89 10.59
C THR A 105 -6.70 -0.60 9.78
N SER A 106 -7.81 0.11 9.64
CA SER A 106 -7.83 1.41 8.95
C SER A 106 -6.88 2.40 9.63
N GLU A 107 -6.81 2.38 10.97
CA GLU A 107 -5.84 3.20 11.72
C GLU A 107 -4.40 2.81 11.37
N ALA A 108 -4.10 1.53 11.23
CA ALA A 108 -2.76 1.07 10.84
C ALA A 108 -2.35 1.59 9.46
N LEU A 109 -3.29 1.62 8.50
CA LEU A 109 -3.02 2.18 7.18
C LEU A 109 -2.76 3.69 7.25
N MET A 110 -3.50 4.43 8.09
CA MET A 110 -3.24 5.86 8.31
C MET A 110 -1.88 6.12 8.98
N VAL A 111 -1.41 5.17 9.76
CA VAL A 111 -0.38 5.33 10.80
C VAL A 111 0.92 4.56 10.50
N CYS A 112 1.03 3.77 9.44
CA CYS A 112 2.13 2.84 9.28
C CYS A 112 3.53 3.46 9.11
N SER A 113 4.50 2.88 9.83
CA SER A 113 5.91 3.27 9.84
C SER A 113 6.73 2.58 8.75
N PRO A 114 7.71 3.23 8.10
CA PRO A 114 8.67 2.55 7.28
C PRO A 114 9.68 1.80 8.14
N VAL A 115 9.72 0.48 8.04
CA VAL A 115 10.81 -0.32 8.57
C VAL A 115 11.62 -0.85 7.39
N PRO A 116 12.89 -0.45 7.22
CA PRO A 116 13.76 -1.10 6.26
C PRO A 116 14.05 -2.55 6.73
N PRO A 117 14.08 -3.55 5.84
CA PRO A 117 14.63 -4.84 6.20
C PRO A 117 16.16 -4.74 6.35
N PRO A 118 16.82 -5.45 7.27
CA PRO A 118 16.30 -6.49 8.12
C PRO A 118 16.33 -6.12 9.59
N PHE A 119 15.35 -6.49 10.28
CA PHE A 119 15.28 -6.59 11.73
C PHE A 119 14.26 -5.66 12.39
N VAL A 120 13.20 -6.34 12.82
CA VAL A 120 12.27 -5.84 13.82
C VAL A 120 13.06 -5.30 15.01
N ARG A 121 13.12 -4.00 15.14
CA ARG A 121 13.48 -3.42 16.41
C ARG A 121 12.25 -2.84 17.07
N SER A 122 11.68 -3.69 17.94
CA SER A 122 10.99 -3.34 19.16
C SER A 122 10.00 -2.16 19.12
N LEU A 123 8.72 -2.55 19.08
CA LEU A 123 7.73 -2.03 20.04
C LEU A 123 8.04 -0.67 20.67
N ILE A 124 8.03 0.41 19.92
CA ILE A 124 7.66 1.75 20.43
C ILE A 124 7.89 2.72 19.28
N GLY A 125 6.88 3.39 18.85
CA GLY A 125 7.03 4.49 17.91
C GLY A 125 6.29 4.30 16.60
N THR A 126 5.14 3.87 16.72
CA THR A 126 3.93 4.16 16.00
C THR A 126 3.92 5.52 15.33
N GLN A 127 3.28 5.50 14.25
CA GLN A 127 2.50 6.57 13.67
C GLN A 127 3.10 7.14 12.41
N TYR A 128 2.30 7.06 11.31
CA TYR A 128 2.36 7.94 10.16
C TYR A 128 2.71 7.29 8.80
N GLY A 129 1.99 6.28 8.35
CA GLY A 129 2.18 5.78 6.99
C GLY A 129 1.81 6.84 5.94
N ILE A 130 0.57 7.32 5.98
CA ILE A 130 0.12 8.40 5.10
C ILE A 130 0.83 9.71 5.44
N PHE A 131 1.02 10.02 6.71
CA PHE A 131 1.76 11.21 7.14
C PHE A 131 3.24 11.15 6.78
N GLN A 132 3.86 9.97 6.83
CA GLN A 132 5.25 9.80 6.38
C GLN A 132 5.38 9.87 4.87
N LEU A 133 4.40 9.33 4.13
CA LEU A 133 4.35 9.51 2.70
C LEU A 133 4.25 11.00 2.36
N GLN A 134 3.37 11.75 3.00
CA GLN A 134 3.29 13.20 2.83
C GLN A 134 4.59 13.92 3.17
N LYS A 135 5.29 13.49 4.22
CA LYS A 135 6.62 14.02 4.57
C LYS A 135 7.66 13.69 3.50
N LYS A 136 7.68 12.45 3.01
CA LYS A 136 8.57 12.00 1.93
C LYS A 136 8.31 12.78 0.65
N MET A 137 7.02 12.98 0.31
CA MET A 137 6.61 13.78 -0.86
C MET A 137 7.12 15.21 -0.77
N ARG A 138 7.01 15.87 0.38
CA ARG A 138 7.53 17.24 0.59
C ARG A 138 9.04 17.33 0.40
N HIS A 139 9.80 16.32 0.84
CA HIS A 139 11.25 16.28 0.65
C HIS A 139 11.67 16.03 -0.79
N THR A 140 10.82 15.38 -1.60
CA THR A 140 11.13 15.10 -3.01
C THR A 140 10.80 16.30 -3.92
N GLN A 141 10.00 17.25 -3.44
CA GLN A 141 9.60 18.45 -4.19
C GLN A 141 10.50 19.67 -3.93
N MET A 142 11.47 19.57 -3.00
CA MET A 142 12.52 20.56 -2.77
C MET A 142 13.83 20.16 -3.45
#